data_1939ae34955d191a11a97ef72dbe1824
#
_entry.id   1939ae34955d191a11a97ef72dbe1824
#
_cell.length_a   1.000
_cell.length_b   1.000
_cell.length_c   1.000
_cell.angle_alpha   90.00
_cell.angle_beta   90.00
_cell.angle_gamma   90.00
#
_symmetry.space_group_name_H-M   'P 1'
#
loop_
_entity.id
_entity.type
_entity.pdbx_description
1 polymer ?
#
loop_
_entity_poly.entity_id
_entity_poly.type
_entity_poly.pdbx_seq_one_letter_code
_entity_poly.pdbx_strand_id
1 'polypeptide(L)'
;MRKHVKGNVSWVGYIDWELESFHGDDYSIMNGSSQNAYLIEEEKTVLIDTIWTPHRFDFVENLKKEIDLKKIDFIVANHGECDHSGSLTTIMDEIPDTPIYCTANAVKSIEGQYGKRGWNFNVVKTGDSVDIGNGKKLVFVEMKMLHWPDSMATYMTGDNILFSNDAFGQHFAVEELFNDKADQCLLNKEAIKYYANILTPFSPLLKKKLAEIIGFNLTFDIIAPSHGAIWRENPLQIVEKYAAWAENYQEDQVTIAYDTMWEGTTKIAHKIAEEIHRQSPDTVVKVFNISKADKNDVMTEVFKSKAIVVGSPTVSNSILSSVAGWLEFLKQLKFKKKKAAAFGCYGWSGESVKVLQAKLVDAGFEVIDENIRSLWNPDDQDFDQIPGLVTSLLK
;
A
#
# COMPACT_ATOMS: atom_id res chain seq x y z
N MET A 1 1.77 5.21 -25.95
CA MET A 1 2.89 6.16 -25.67
C MET A 1 4.02 5.35 -25.05
N ARG A 2 5.21 5.42 -25.63
CA ARG A 2 6.39 4.69 -25.17
C ARG A 2 7.38 5.66 -24.54
N LYS A 3 7.93 5.34 -23.36
CA LYS A 3 8.97 6.15 -22.70
C LYS A 3 10.20 5.29 -22.40
N HIS A 4 11.38 5.81 -22.74
CA HIS A 4 12.64 5.10 -22.50
C HIS A 4 12.95 5.01 -21.00
N VAL A 5 13.34 3.82 -20.53
CA VAL A 5 13.73 3.58 -19.13
C VAL A 5 15.26 3.47 -19.02
N LYS A 6 15.85 2.44 -19.64
CA LYS A 6 17.30 2.22 -19.67
C LYS A 6 17.67 1.18 -20.74
N GLY A 7 18.79 1.36 -21.45
CA GLY A 7 19.22 0.40 -22.49
C GLY A 7 18.12 0.18 -23.52
N ASN A 8 17.73 -1.07 -23.69
CA ASN A 8 16.65 -1.47 -24.60
C ASN A 8 15.31 -1.69 -23.86
N VAL A 9 15.15 -1.11 -22.68
CA VAL A 9 13.92 -1.18 -21.87
C VAL A 9 13.12 0.10 -21.99
N SER A 10 11.85 -0.04 -22.29
CA SER A 10 10.89 1.06 -22.38
C SER A 10 9.65 0.77 -21.53
N TRP A 11 9.08 1.80 -20.95
CA TRP A 11 7.76 1.79 -20.35
C TRP A 11 6.69 1.90 -21.46
N VAL A 12 5.64 1.09 -21.37
CA VAL A 12 4.52 1.03 -22.31
C VAL A 12 3.16 1.01 -21.62
N GLY A 13 3.10 1.36 -20.35
CA GLY A 13 1.91 1.32 -19.52
C GLY A 13 0.90 2.45 -19.78
N TYR A 14 0.15 2.79 -18.73
CA TYR A 14 -0.90 3.81 -18.76
C TYR A 14 -0.80 4.70 -17.51
N ILE A 15 -0.95 6.02 -17.65
CA ILE A 15 -1.06 6.97 -16.55
C ILE A 15 -2.54 7.34 -16.40
N ASP A 16 -3.12 7.05 -15.26
CA ASP A 16 -4.51 7.36 -14.94
C ASP A 16 -4.56 8.53 -13.94
N TRP A 17 -4.81 9.71 -14.48
CA TRP A 17 -4.90 10.95 -13.71
C TRP A 17 -6.22 11.09 -12.94
N GLU A 18 -7.25 10.36 -13.37
CA GLU A 18 -8.62 10.47 -12.87
C GLU A 18 -8.98 9.32 -11.91
N LEU A 19 -8.05 8.42 -11.63
CA LEU A 19 -8.28 7.32 -10.70
C LEU A 19 -8.44 7.86 -9.27
N GLU A 20 -9.61 7.64 -8.67
CA GLU A 20 -9.95 8.14 -7.33
C GLU A 20 -9.96 7.04 -6.26
N SER A 21 -10.09 5.77 -6.65
CA SER A 21 -10.11 4.64 -5.72
C SER A 21 -9.59 3.36 -6.35
N PHE A 22 -9.13 2.43 -5.50
CA PHE A 22 -8.66 1.10 -5.89
C PHE A 22 -9.18 0.03 -4.91
N HIS A 23 -9.22 -1.23 -5.33
CA HIS A 23 -9.83 -2.32 -4.56
C HIS A 23 -11.30 -2.00 -4.19
N GLY A 24 -12.10 -1.60 -5.17
CA GLY A 24 -13.38 -0.97 -4.93
C GLY A 24 -13.17 0.42 -4.32
N ASP A 25 -13.87 0.73 -3.23
CA ASP A 25 -13.70 2.00 -2.49
C ASP A 25 -12.82 1.85 -1.25
N ASP A 26 -12.05 0.77 -1.15
CA ASP A 26 -11.28 0.50 0.07
C ASP A 26 -9.95 1.23 0.13
N TYR A 27 -9.37 1.60 -1.01
CA TYR A 27 -8.17 2.41 -1.07
C TYR A 27 -8.43 3.70 -1.86
N SER A 28 -8.32 4.84 -1.19
CA SER A 28 -8.51 6.17 -1.79
C SER A 28 -7.25 6.64 -2.52
N ILE A 29 -7.42 7.15 -3.73
CA ILE A 29 -6.36 7.69 -4.56
C ILE A 29 -6.67 9.16 -4.84
N MET A 30 -5.79 10.07 -4.37
CA MET A 30 -6.01 11.51 -4.49
C MET A 30 -5.12 12.15 -5.56
N ASN A 31 -4.10 11.43 -6.03
CA ASN A 31 -3.09 11.94 -6.95
C ASN A 31 -2.96 11.07 -8.21
N GLY A 32 -4.05 10.39 -8.60
CA GLY A 32 -4.03 9.45 -9.71
C GLY A 32 -3.07 8.28 -9.49
N SER A 33 -2.84 7.51 -10.53
CA SER A 33 -1.89 6.40 -10.51
C SER A 33 -1.26 6.18 -11.89
N SER A 34 -0.29 5.30 -11.98
CA SER A 34 0.10 4.68 -13.24
C SER A 34 0.00 3.16 -13.13
N GLN A 35 -0.19 2.53 -14.27
CA GLN A 35 -0.13 1.09 -14.42
C GLN A 35 1.02 0.78 -15.35
N ASN A 36 2.10 0.31 -14.77
CA ASN A 36 3.37 0.20 -15.46
C ASN A 36 3.53 -1.19 -16.07
N ALA A 37 3.69 -1.20 -17.38
CA ALA A 37 4.14 -2.36 -18.15
C ALA A 37 5.42 -1.99 -18.89
N TYR A 38 6.28 -2.97 -19.14
CA TYR A 38 7.58 -2.68 -19.72
C TYR A 38 7.86 -3.57 -20.93
N LEU A 39 8.44 -2.98 -21.98
CA LEU A 39 8.89 -3.66 -23.18
C LEU A 39 10.41 -3.71 -23.20
N ILE A 40 10.96 -4.92 -23.33
CA ILE A 40 12.40 -5.18 -23.47
C ILE A 40 12.64 -5.64 -24.91
N GLU A 41 13.56 -4.99 -25.63
CA GLU A 41 13.91 -5.32 -27.00
C GLU A 41 15.40 -5.68 -27.10
N GLU A 42 15.76 -6.85 -26.59
CA GLU A 42 17.08 -7.46 -26.77
C GLU A 42 17.07 -8.39 -27.99
N GLU A 43 17.84 -9.49 -28.03
CA GLU A 43 17.67 -10.50 -29.08
C GLU A 43 16.29 -11.15 -29.01
N LYS A 44 15.71 -11.23 -27.79
CA LYS A 44 14.31 -11.54 -27.57
C LYS A 44 13.55 -10.31 -27.13
N THR A 45 12.34 -10.19 -27.64
CA THR A 45 11.41 -9.15 -27.25
C THR A 45 10.48 -9.66 -26.15
N VAL A 46 10.44 -8.97 -25.02
CA VAL A 46 9.68 -9.40 -23.82
C VAL A 46 8.76 -8.29 -23.36
N LEU A 47 7.52 -8.64 -23.05
CA LEU A 47 6.60 -7.76 -22.34
C LEU A 47 6.56 -8.17 -20.88
N ILE A 48 6.85 -7.25 -19.97
CA ILE A 48 6.74 -7.43 -18.51
C ILE A 48 5.45 -6.80 -18.03
N ASP A 49 4.56 -7.61 -17.49
CA ASP A 49 3.22 -7.29 -17.03
C ASP A 49 2.33 -6.64 -18.12
N THR A 50 1.08 -6.46 -17.83
CA THR A 50 0.11 -5.71 -18.61
C THR A 50 -0.56 -4.67 -17.71
N ILE A 51 -1.74 -4.17 -18.09
CA ILE A 51 -2.46 -3.18 -17.31
C ILE A 51 -3.91 -3.60 -17.02
N TRP A 52 -4.57 -2.80 -16.23
CA TRP A 52 -5.93 -2.99 -15.73
C TRP A 52 -6.97 -3.19 -16.83
N THR A 53 -7.91 -4.08 -16.56
CA THR A 53 -8.97 -4.50 -17.49
C THR A 53 -9.73 -3.34 -18.18
N PRO A 54 -10.13 -2.23 -17.53
CA PRO A 54 -10.81 -1.13 -18.22
C PRO A 54 -10.04 -0.52 -19.38
N HIS A 55 -8.71 -0.46 -19.28
CA HIS A 55 -7.83 0.15 -20.28
C HIS A 55 -7.21 -0.84 -21.27
N ARG A 56 -7.62 -2.12 -21.24
CA ARG A 56 -7.00 -3.20 -22.03
C ARG A 56 -6.97 -2.98 -23.53
N PHE A 57 -8.02 -2.38 -24.09
CA PHE A 57 -8.08 -2.12 -25.54
C PHE A 57 -7.16 -0.99 -25.92
N ASP A 58 -7.16 0.12 -25.19
CA ASP A 58 -6.27 1.25 -25.43
C ASP A 58 -4.80 0.85 -25.29
N PHE A 59 -4.49 0.01 -24.29
CA PHE A 59 -3.16 -0.53 -24.09
C PHE A 59 -2.67 -1.32 -25.30
N VAL A 60 -3.47 -2.28 -25.78
CA VAL A 60 -3.09 -3.12 -26.94
C VAL A 60 -2.98 -2.28 -28.19
N GLU A 61 -3.90 -1.38 -28.46
CA GLU A 61 -3.84 -0.48 -29.63
C GLU A 61 -2.65 0.48 -29.57
N ASN A 62 -2.27 0.95 -28.38
CA ASN A 62 -1.07 1.77 -28.22
C ASN A 62 0.20 0.93 -28.40
N LEU A 63 0.24 -0.29 -27.86
CA LEU A 63 1.38 -1.18 -28.03
C LEU A 63 1.60 -1.55 -29.52
N LYS A 64 0.51 -1.78 -30.29
CA LYS A 64 0.58 -2.01 -31.75
C LYS A 64 1.21 -0.85 -32.54
N LYS A 65 1.11 0.38 -32.04
CA LYS A 65 1.75 1.55 -32.67
C LYS A 65 3.27 1.56 -32.46
N GLU A 66 3.72 0.93 -31.37
CA GLU A 66 5.14 0.92 -30.97
C GLU A 66 5.87 -0.33 -31.49
N ILE A 67 5.17 -1.47 -31.62
CA ILE A 67 5.75 -2.74 -32.03
C ILE A 67 4.72 -3.63 -32.75
N ASP A 68 5.16 -4.46 -33.68
CA ASP A 68 4.38 -5.61 -34.15
C ASP A 68 4.30 -6.65 -33.01
N LEU A 69 3.09 -6.91 -32.49
CA LEU A 69 2.89 -7.82 -31.36
C LEU A 69 3.44 -9.22 -31.59
N LYS A 70 3.49 -9.67 -32.86
CA LYS A 70 4.06 -10.99 -33.25
C LYS A 70 5.56 -11.08 -33.00
N LYS A 71 6.25 -9.97 -32.74
CA LYS A 71 7.66 -9.95 -32.34
C LYS A 71 7.86 -10.20 -30.85
N ILE A 72 6.80 -10.23 -30.05
CA ILE A 72 6.90 -10.55 -28.63
C ILE A 72 7.16 -12.05 -28.49
N ASP A 73 8.38 -12.41 -28.09
CA ASP A 73 8.79 -13.80 -27.89
C ASP A 73 8.11 -14.44 -26.69
N PHE A 74 7.89 -13.67 -25.63
CA PHE A 74 7.14 -14.10 -24.45
C PHE A 74 6.68 -12.92 -23.57
N ILE A 75 5.72 -13.20 -22.70
CA ILE A 75 5.22 -12.28 -21.70
C ILE A 75 5.67 -12.78 -20.33
N VAL A 76 6.03 -11.88 -19.42
CA VAL A 76 6.20 -12.19 -17.99
C VAL A 76 5.02 -11.59 -17.23
N ALA A 77 4.27 -12.42 -16.52
CA ALA A 77 3.21 -11.98 -15.61
C ALA A 77 3.71 -12.14 -14.17
N ASN A 78 4.18 -11.03 -13.58
CA ASN A 78 4.68 -11.03 -12.20
C ASN A 78 3.55 -11.23 -11.18
N HIS A 79 2.31 -10.87 -11.55
CA HIS A 79 1.15 -10.95 -10.67
C HIS A 79 -0.13 -11.20 -11.47
N GLY A 80 -1.04 -11.99 -10.92
CA GLY A 80 -2.30 -12.35 -11.56
C GLY A 80 -3.47 -11.42 -11.23
N GLU A 81 -3.32 -10.37 -10.41
CA GLU A 81 -4.37 -9.39 -10.15
C GLU A 81 -4.75 -8.63 -11.43
N CYS A 82 -6.01 -8.20 -11.52
CA CYS A 82 -6.57 -7.71 -12.78
C CYS A 82 -5.98 -6.37 -13.25
N ASP A 83 -5.32 -5.64 -12.40
CA ASP A 83 -4.61 -4.39 -12.73
C ASP A 83 -3.23 -4.62 -13.35
N HIS A 84 -2.67 -5.83 -13.23
CA HIS A 84 -1.42 -6.25 -13.87
C HIS A 84 -1.64 -7.25 -15.01
N SER A 85 -2.70 -8.06 -14.92
CA SER A 85 -2.99 -9.13 -15.86
C SER A 85 -4.20 -8.87 -16.78
N GLY A 86 -4.94 -7.77 -16.54
CA GLY A 86 -6.22 -7.50 -17.18
C GLY A 86 -6.19 -7.40 -18.70
N SER A 87 -5.08 -6.93 -19.26
CA SER A 87 -4.92 -6.82 -20.69
C SER A 87 -4.44 -8.12 -21.36
N LEU A 88 -4.06 -9.16 -20.58
CA LEU A 88 -3.67 -10.46 -21.15
C LEU A 88 -4.75 -11.04 -22.05
N THR A 89 -6.03 -10.90 -21.70
CA THR A 89 -7.14 -11.42 -22.52
C THR A 89 -7.10 -10.85 -23.94
N THR A 90 -6.89 -9.54 -24.06
CA THR A 90 -6.90 -8.84 -25.36
C THR A 90 -5.59 -9.07 -26.13
N ILE A 91 -4.46 -9.10 -25.43
CA ILE A 91 -3.16 -9.37 -26.08
C ILE A 91 -3.09 -10.80 -26.61
N MET A 92 -3.54 -11.79 -25.82
CA MET A 92 -3.51 -13.20 -26.19
C MET A 92 -4.53 -13.56 -27.30
N ASP A 93 -5.54 -12.72 -27.54
CA ASP A 93 -6.40 -12.87 -28.72
C ASP A 93 -5.64 -12.54 -30.02
N GLU A 94 -4.60 -11.68 -29.95
CA GLU A 94 -3.74 -11.29 -31.10
C GLU A 94 -2.53 -12.22 -31.30
N ILE A 95 -1.97 -12.74 -30.18
CA ILE A 95 -0.76 -13.60 -30.17
C ILE A 95 -0.96 -14.84 -29.30
N PRO A 96 -1.92 -15.73 -29.65
CA PRO A 96 -2.41 -16.80 -28.77
C PRO A 96 -1.36 -17.84 -28.38
N ASP A 97 -0.32 -18.03 -29.18
CA ASP A 97 0.72 -19.05 -28.97
C ASP A 97 1.91 -18.51 -28.14
N THR A 98 1.92 -17.20 -27.82
CA THR A 98 3.03 -16.56 -27.08
C THR A 98 3.12 -17.12 -25.66
N PRO A 99 4.31 -17.60 -25.22
CA PRO A 99 4.51 -18.12 -23.88
C PRO A 99 4.31 -17.04 -22.79
N ILE A 100 3.71 -17.44 -21.66
CA ILE A 100 3.58 -16.58 -20.47
C ILE A 100 4.40 -17.19 -19.34
N TYR A 101 5.42 -16.48 -18.88
CA TYR A 101 6.24 -16.85 -17.72
C TYR A 101 5.61 -16.29 -16.45
N CYS A 102 5.27 -17.16 -15.51
CA CYS A 102 4.65 -16.76 -14.24
C CYS A 102 4.82 -17.84 -13.16
N THR A 103 4.45 -17.56 -11.91
CA THR A 103 4.47 -18.56 -10.85
C THR A 103 3.33 -19.58 -11.01
N ALA A 104 3.46 -20.75 -10.37
CA ALA A 104 2.39 -21.77 -10.35
C ALA A 104 1.08 -21.24 -9.72
N ASN A 105 1.18 -20.29 -8.80
CA ASN A 105 -0.01 -19.65 -8.22
C ASN A 105 -0.61 -18.60 -9.18
N ALA A 106 0.22 -17.89 -9.95
CA ALA A 106 -0.28 -16.93 -10.95
C ALA A 106 -1.08 -17.63 -12.06
N VAL A 107 -0.70 -18.84 -12.46
CA VAL A 107 -1.55 -19.65 -13.36
C VAL A 107 -2.95 -19.81 -12.77
N LYS A 108 -3.06 -20.14 -11.47
CA LYS A 108 -4.36 -20.32 -10.81
C LYS A 108 -5.15 -19.02 -10.72
N SER A 109 -4.47 -17.92 -10.39
CA SER A 109 -5.09 -16.59 -10.30
C SER A 109 -5.61 -16.14 -11.66
N ILE A 110 -4.80 -16.24 -12.71
CA ILE A 110 -5.14 -15.85 -14.09
C ILE A 110 -6.28 -16.73 -14.63
N GLU A 111 -6.18 -18.07 -14.49
CA GLU A 111 -7.26 -18.98 -14.89
C GLU A 111 -8.54 -18.76 -14.07
N GLY A 112 -8.40 -18.41 -12.80
CA GLY A 112 -9.54 -18.10 -11.92
C GLY A 112 -10.29 -16.84 -12.37
N GLN A 113 -9.57 -15.82 -12.80
CA GLN A 113 -10.16 -14.55 -13.25
C GLN A 113 -10.71 -14.61 -14.68
N TYR A 114 -9.98 -15.24 -15.61
CA TYR A 114 -10.29 -15.17 -17.04
C TYR A 114 -10.78 -16.49 -17.65
N GLY A 115 -10.85 -17.54 -16.84
CA GLY A 115 -11.16 -18.89 -17.30
C GLY A 115 -9.97 -19.61 -17.96
N LYS A 116 -10.10 -20.91 -18.14
CA LYS A 116 -9.07 -21.72 -18.82
C LYS A 116 -9.13 -21.47 -20.32
N ARG A 117 -8.18 -20.71 -20.83
CA ARG A 117 -8.10 -20.33 -22.26
C ARG A 117 -7.10 -21.15 -23.07
N GLY A 118 -6.39 -22.09 -22.42
CA GLY A 118 -5.36 -22.91 -23.08
C GLY A 118 -4.07 -22.16 -23.39
N TRP A 119 -3.80 -21.05 -22.72
CA TRP A 119 -2.56 -20.27 -22.89
C TRP A 119 -1.33 -21.09 -22.49
N ASN A 120 -0.21 -20.84 -23.15
CA ASN A 120 1.06 -21.52 -22.93
C ASN A 120 1.80 -20.95 -21.69
N PHE A 121 1.46 -21.45 -20.50
CA PHE A 121 2.12 -21.05 -19.27
C PHE A 121 3.46 -21.78 -19.05
N ASN A 122 4.54 -21.02 -18.88
CA ASN A 122 5.85 -21.49 -18.44
C ASN A 122 6.02 -21.16 -16.96
N VAL A 123 5.86 -22.16 -16.10
CA VAL A 123 5.92 -21.98 -14.66
C VAL A 123 7.37 -21.82 -14.19
N VAL A 124 7.64 -20.74 -13.48
CA VAL A 124 8.95 -20.39 -12.92
C VAL A 124 8.91 -20.25 -11.40
N LYS A 125 10.07 -20.34 -10.77
CA LYS A 125 10.30 -20.16 -9.32
C LYS A 125 11.56 -19.35 -9.06
N THR A 126 11.79 -18.98 -7.81
CA THR A 126 13.01 -18.28 -7.40
C THR A 126 14.27 -18.96 -7.88
N GLY A 127 15.12 -18.21 -8.59
CA GLY A 127 16.39 -18.64 -9.14
C GLY A 127 16.33 -19.17 -10.58
N ASP A 128 15.14 -19.45 -11.12
CA ASP A 128 15.00 -19.75 -12.54
C ASP A 128 15.33 -18.52 -13.38
N SER A 129 15.84 -18.71 -14.58
CA SER A 129 16.19 -17.62 -15.48
C SER A 129 15.96 -17.93 -16.94
N VAL A 130 15.73 -16.90 -17.73
CA VAL A 130 15.61 -16.98 -19.20
C VAL A 130 16.62 -16.05 -19.83
N ASP A 131 17.39 -16.57 -20.78
CA ASP A 131 18.31 -15.79 -21.60
C ASP A 131 17.51 -14.95 -22.62
N ILE A 132 17.76 -13.65 -22.66
CA ILE A 132 17.12 -12.72 -23.60
C ILE A 132 18.09 -12.19 -24.68
N GLY A 133 19.31 -12.71 -24.72
CA GLY A 133 20.35 -12.30 -25.65
C GLY A 133 21.24 -11.17 -25.11
N ASN A 134 22.24 -10.82 -25.89
CA ASN A 134 23.22 -9.77 -25.54
C ASN A 134 23.91 -9.96 -24.18
N GLY A 135 24.01 -11.21 -23.70
CA GLY A 135 24.57 -11.56 -22.39
C GLY A 135 23.67 -11.22 -21.21
N LYS A 136 22.41 -10.93 -21.44
CA LYS A 136 21.43 -10.54 -20.41
C LYS A 136 20.41 -11.66 -20.15
N LYS A 137 19.96 -11.75 -18.91
CA LYS A 137 18.95 -12.74 -18.47
C LYS A 137 17.87 -12.06 -17.64
N LEU A 138 16.70 -12.62 -17.67
CA LEU A 138 15.64 -12.37 -16.67
C LEU A 138 15.72 -13.46 -15.61
N VAL A 139 15.86 -13.07 -14.35
CA VAL A 139 15.91 -13.95 -13.19
C VAL A 139 14.66 -13.73 -12.36
N PHE A 140 13.94 -14.79 -12.02
CA PHE A 140 12.67 -14.72 -11.33
C PHE A 140 12.82 -14.89 -9.82
N VAL A 141 12.05 -14.11 -9.05
CA VAL A 141 12.05 -14.16 -7.57
C VAL A 141 10.60 -14.16 -7.09
N GLU A 142 10.14 -15.30 -6.57
CA GLU A 142 8.81 -15.41 -5.97
C GLU A 142 8.70 -14.48 -4.76
N MET A 143 7.67 -13.63 -4.75
CA MET A 143 7.38 -12.65 -3.71
C MET A 143 6.09 -13.03 -2.93
N LYS A 144 5.92 -14.32 -2.65
CA LYS A 144 4.70 -14.90 -2.05
C LYS A 144 4.16 -14.09 -0.89
N MET A 145 2.87 -13.72 -0.95
CA MET A 145 2.17 -12.88 0.03
C MET A 145 2.72 -11.46 0.15
N LEU A 146 3.33 -10.93 -0.93
CA LEU A 146 3.71 -9.52 -1.03
C LEU A 146 3.09 -8.89 -2.32
N HIS A 147 1.72 -8.68 -2.38
CA HIS A 147 0.78 -8.98 -1.26
C HIS A 147 -0.12 -10.22 -1.50
N TRP A 148 -0.06 -10.87 -2.66
CA TRP A 148 -0.80 -12.09 -2.98
C TRP A 148 0.13 -13.32 -3.02
N PRO A 149 -0.44 -14.57 -2.96
CA PRO A 149 0.37 -15.79 -3.00
C PRO A 149 1.11 -16.03 -4.31
N ASP A 150 0.73 -15.35 -5.38
CA ASP A 150 1.27 -15.50 -6.74
C ASP A 150 2.30 -14.43 -7.13
N SER A 151 2.44 -13.37 -6.31
CA SER A 151 3.35 -12.25 -6.60
C SER A 151 4.79 -12.71 -6.85
N MET A 152 5.43 -12.10 -7.84
CA MET A 152 6.80 -12.35 -8.28
C MET A 152 7.47 -11.02 -8.66
N ALA A 153 8.77 -10.95 -8.55
CA ALA A 153 9.60 -9.92 -9.15
C ALA A 153 10.52 -10.53 -10.18
N THR A 154 10.88 -9.75 -11.20
CA THR A 154 11.78 -10.16 -12.27
C THR A 154 13.00 -9.23 -12.30
N TYR A 155 14.21 -9.79 -12.19
CA TYR A 155 15.44 -9.03 -12.26
C TYR A 155 16.13 -9.23 -13.62
N MET A 156 16.44 -8.13 -14.30
CA MET A 156 17.19 -8.12 -15.56
C MET A 156 18.67 -7.89 -15.27
N THR A 157 19.49 -8.89 -15.58
CA THR A 157 20.95 -8.77 -15.51
C THR A 157 21.50 -7.84 -16.60
N GLY A 158 22.69 -7.33 -16.40
CA GLY A 158 23.35 -6.42 -17.37
C GLY A 158 22.90 -4.97 -17.21
N ASP A 159 21.62 -4.71 -17.22
CA ASP A 159 21.08 -3.37 -16.95
C ASP A 159 20.71 -3.15 -15.47
N ASN A 160 20.74 -4.20 -14.65
CA ASN A 160 20.47 -4.16 -13.22
C ASN A 160 19.09 -3.56 -12.88
N ILE A 161 18.06 -3.97 -13.61
CA ILE A 161 16.68 -3.49 -13.43
C ILE A 161 15.88 -4.54 -12.66
N LEU A 162 15.24 -4.11 -11.58
CA LEU A 162 14.25 -4.92 -10.86
C LEU A 162 12.84 -4.49 -11.27
N PHE A 163 12.11 -5.32 -11.97
CA PHE A 163 10.66 -5.20 -12.17
C PHE A 163 10.00 -5.81 -10.94
N SER A 164 9.65 -4.94 -10.00
CA SER A 164 9.29 -5.36 -8.65
C SER A 164 7.81 -5.67 -8.45
N ASN A 165 7.00 -5.49 -9.48
CA ASN A 165 5.53 -5.52 -9.40
C ASN A 165 5.04 -4.50 -8.35
N ASP A 166 4.12 -4.86 -7.45
CA ASP A 166 3.56 -3.95 -6.44
C ASP A 166 4.57 -3.44 -5.42
N ALA A 167 5.57 -4.26 -5.11
CA ALA A 167 6.58 -3.86 -4.15
C ALA A 167 7.29 -2.58 -4.61
N PHE A 168 7.46 -1.65 -3.66
CA PHE A 168 8.08 -0.34 -3.89
C PHE A 168 7.25 0.63 -4.73
N GLY A 169 6.03 0.23 -5.14
CA GLY A 169 5.08 1.05 -5.86
C GLY A 169 4.36 2.06 -4.97
N GLN A 170 3.64 2.96 -5.62
CA GLN A 170 2.76 3.94 -5.01
C GLN A 170 1.71 4.42 -6.00
N HIS A 171 0.50 4.72 -5.54
CA HIS A 171 -0.52 5.34 -6.39
C HIS A 171 -0.26 6.84 -6.49
N PHE A 172 0.51 7.19 -7.51
CA PHE A 172 0.88 8.57 -7.80
C PHE A 172 1.15 8.73 -9.31
N ALA A 173 0.33 9.53 -9.97
CA ALA A 173 0.50 9.86 -11.38
C ALA A 173 1.67 10.83 -11.56
N VAL A 174 2.66 10.46 -12.37
CA VAL A 174 3.84 11.27 -12.68
C VAL A 174 4.08 11.24 -14.18
N GLU A 175 4.01 12.40 -14.84
CA GLU A 175 4.19 12.50 -16.30
C GLU A 175 5.51 11.89 -16.76
N GLU A 176 6.62 12.23 -16.10
CA GLU A 176 7.96 11.78 -16.49
C GLU A 176 8.29 10.37 -16.01
N LEU A 177 7.43 9.75 -15.19
CA LEU A 177 7.56 8.40 -14.61
C LEU A 177 8.70 8.17 -13.62
N PHE A 178 9.62 9.10 -13.40
CA PHE A 178 10.80 8.86 -12.58
C PHE A 178 10.77 9.61 -11.26
N ASN A 179 11.32 8.98 -10.22
CA ASN A 179 11.37 9.53 -8.88
C ASN A 179 12.11 10.88 -8.79
N ASP A 180 13.15 11.10 -9.57
CA ASP A 180 13.92 12.36 -9.61
C ASP A 180 13.17 13.52 -10.29
N LYS A 181 12.06 13.24 -10.96
CA LYS A 181 11.19 14.21 -11.63
C LYS A 181 9.87 14.45 -10.89
N ALA A 182 9.56 13.62 -9.92
CA ALA A 182 8.36 13.70 -9.12
C ALA A 182 8.49 14.71 -7.96
N ASP A 183 7.37 15.26 -7.51
CA ASP A 183 7.32 15.97 -6.23
C ASP A 183 7.69 15.01 -5.09
N GLN A 184 8.80 15.29 -4.42
CA GLN A 184 9.36 14.40 -3.40
C GLN A 184 8.47 14.27 -2.16
N CYS A 185 7.73 15.32 -1.82
CA CYS A 185 6.82 15.30 -0.68
C CYS A 185 5.63 14.38 -0.97
N LEU A 186 5.01 14.53 -2.12
CA LEU A 186 3.89 13.69 -2.56
C LEU A 186 4.34 12.25 -2.78
N LEU A 187 5.46 12.03 -3.46
CA LEU A 187 6.00 10.69 -3.70
C LEU A 187 6.22 9.92 -2.38
N ASN A 188 6.82 10.57 -1.39
CA ASN A 188 7.04 9.95 -0.08
C ASN A 188 5.72 9.72 0.69
N LYS A 189 4.77 10.66 0.58
CA LYS A 189 3.44 10.53 1.19
C LYS A 189 2.69 9.35 0.60
N GLU A 190 2.66 9.22 -0.72
CA GLU A 190 1.94 8.12 -1.37
C GLU A 190 2.65 6.77 -1.19
N ALA A 191 3.98 6.74 -1.14
CA ALA A 191 4.73 5.52 -0.86
C ALA A 191 4.46 4.97 0.56
N ILE A 192 4.47 5.83 1.60
CA ILE A 192 4.14 5.39 2.96
C ILE A 192 2.66 5.06 3.12
N LYS A 193 1.75 5.77 2.41
CA LYS A 193 0.31 5.46 2.37
C LYS A 193 0.08 4.06 1.78
N TYR A 194 0.73 3.74 0.67
CA TYR A 194 0.67 2.42 0.03
C TYR A 194 1.12 1.31 1.00
N TYR A 195 2.29 1.50 1.61
CA TYR A 195 2.82 0.54 2.58
C TYR A 195 1.88 0.36 3.79
N ALA A 196 1.45 1.46 4.39
CA ALA A 196 0.63 1.46 5.61
C ALA A 196 -0.70 0.73 5.44
N ASN A 197 -1.35 0.92 4.29
CA ASN A 197 -2.70 0.42 4.03
C ASN A 197 -2.75 -0.96 3.35
N ILE A 198 -1.66 -1.40 2.69
CA ILE A 198 -1.65 -2.64 1.92
C ILE A 198 -0.62 -3.64 2.49
N LEU A 199 0.61 -3.21 2.76
CA LEU A 199 1.72 -4.11 3.05
C LEU A 199 1.96 -4.37 4.53
N THR A 200 1.48 -3.53 5.45
CA THR A 200 1.73 -3.67 6.89
C THR A 200 1.40 -5.07 7.45
N PRO A 201 0.29 -5.75 7.06
CA PRO A 201 0.00 -7.10 7.54
C PRO A 201 1.07 -8.13 7.17
N PHE A 202 1.82 -7.87 6.11
CA PHE A 202 2.84 -8.76 5.55
C PHE A 202 4.26 -8.37 5.94
N SER A 203 4.46 -7.35 6.79
CA SER A 203 5.79 -6.87 7.23
C SER A 203 6.75 -7.99 7.66
N PRO A 204 6.33 -9.04 8.41
CA PRO A 204 7.24 -10.13 8.77
C PRO A 204 7.75 -10.94 7.57
N LEU A 205 6.94 -11.08 6.51
CA LEU A 205 7.31 -11.77 5.27
C LEU A 205 8.21 -10.88 4.42
N LEU A 206 7.89 -9.60 4.34
CA LEU A 206 8.72 -8.60 3.65
C LEU A 206 10.15 -8.57 4.22
N LYS A 207 10.31 -8.52 5.54
CA LYS A 207 11.64 -8.56 6.18
C LYS A 207 12.46 -9.77 5.74
N LYS A 208 11.85 -10.96 5.72
CA LYS A 208 12.52 -12.19 5.26
C LYS A 208 12.90 -12.09 3.80
N LYS A 209 12.03 -11.56 2.96
CA LYS A 209 12.28 -11.42 1.53
C LYS A 209 13.35 -10.38 1.22
N LEU A 210 13.35 -9.24 1.91
CA LEU A 210 14.43 -8.25 1.78
C LEU A 210 15.79 -8.85 2.16
N ALA A 211 15.88 -9.60 3.26
CA ALA A 211 17.10 -10.28 3.65
C ALA A 211 17.56 -11.31 2.60
N GLU A 212 16.63 -12.05 1.98
CA GLU A 212 16.92 -12.99 0.89
C GLU A 212 17.50 -12.26 -0.34
N ILE A 213 16.84 -11.15 -0.77
CA ILE A 213 17.27 -10.36 -1.93
C ILE A 213 18.65 -9.73 -1.69
N ILE A 214 18.89 -9.20 -0.50
CA ILE A 214 20.20 -8.67 -0.11
C ILE A 214 21.27 -9.78 -0.17
N GLY A 215 20.92 -11.00 0.23
CA GLY A 215 21.81 -12.17 0.17
C GLY A 215 22.24 -12.56 -1.25
N PHE A 216 21.51 -12.16 -2.28
CA PHE A 216 21.89 -12.38 -3.67
C PHE A 216 23.00 -11.44 -4.18
N ASN A 217 23.40 -10.43 -3.39
CA ASN A 217 24.40 -9.41 -3.76
C ASN A 217 24.13 -8.75 -5.12
N LEU A 218 22.87 -8.54 -5.44
CA LEU A 218 22.45 -7.85 -6.67
C LEU A 218 22.68 -6.35 -6.56
N THR A 219 23.07 -5.73 -7.67
CA THR A 219 23.07 -4.27 -7.83
C THR A 219 21.78 -3.85 -8.48
N PHE A 220 21.25 -2.71 -8.07
CA PHE A 220 20.02 -2.14 -8.64
C PHE A 220 20.32 -0.74 -9.16
N ASP A 221 20.29 -0.58 -10.47
CA ASP A 221 20.37 0.75 -11.11
C ASP A 221 18.97 1.35 -11.23
N ILE A 222 17.95 0.48 -11.35
CA ILE A 222 16.54 0.87 -11.43
C ILE A 222 15.70 -0.15 -10.66
N ILE A 223 14.72 0.36 -9.89
CA ILE A 223 13.58 -0.42 -9.41
C ILE A 223 12.35 0.11 -10.14
N ALA A 224 11.72 -0.76 -10.91
CA ALA A 224 10.61 -0.49 -11.81
C ALA A 224 9.32 -1.17 -11.31
N PRO A 225 8.53 -0.48 -10.44
CA PRO A 225 7.30 -1.03 -9.89
C PRO A 225 6.15 -0.99 -10.91
N SER A 226 5.07 -1.67 -10.60
CA SER A 226 3.85 -1.68 -11.42
C SER A 226 2.97 -0.44 -11.26
N HIS A 227 3.21 0.36 -10.21
CA HIS A 227 2.47 1.59 -9.97
C HIS A 227 3.39 2.76 -9.61
N GLY A 228 3.06 3.95 -10.11
CA GLY A 228 3.71 5.20 -9.78
C GLY A 228 5.10 5.36 -10.36
N ALA A 229 5.94 6.10 -9.66
CA ALA A 229 7.25 6.49 -10.13
C ALA A 229 8.25 5.34 -10.12
N ILE A 230 9.06 5.27 -11.18
CA ILE A 230 10.20 4.38 -11.31
C ILE A 230 11.39 4.97 -10.54
N TRP A 231 12.01 4.18 -9.69
CA TRP A 231 13.16 4.57 -8.87
C TRP A 231 14.46 4.38 -9.66
N ARG A 232 15.04 5.47 -10.15
CA ARG A 232 16.33 5.46 -10.87
C ARG A 232 17.40 6.28 -10.17
N GLU A 233 17.04 7.37 -9.48
CA GLU A 233 17.97 8.10 -8.64
C GLU A 233 17.96 7.52 -7.23
N ASN A 234 19.10 7.02 -6.78
CA ASN A 234 19.24 6.31 -5.50
C ASN A 234 18.11 5.28 -5.29
N PRO A 235 17.99 4.25 -6.14
CA PRO A 235 16.84 3.34 -6.11
C PRO A 235 16.74 2.56 -4.78
N LEU A 236 17.84 2.40 -4.04
CA LEU A 236 17.82 1.73 -2.74
C LEU A 236 17.13 2.53 -1.65
N GLN A 237 16.90 3.83 -1.83
CA GLN A 237 16.18 4.66 -0.84
C GLN A 237 14.81 4.10 -0.47
N ILE A 238 14.06 3.52 -1.43
CA ILE A 238 12.75 2.95 -1.13
C ILE A 238 12.87 1.59 -0.43
N VAL A 239 13.91 0.81 -0.73
CA VAL A 239 14.20 -0.44 -0.04
C VAL A 239 14.54 -0.19 1.43
N GLU A 240 15.34 0.83 1.71
CA GLU A 240 15.68 1.26 3.07
C GLU A 240 14.43 1.72 3.85
N LYS A 241 13.53 2.47 3.21
CA LYS A 241 12.24 2.87 3.79
C LYS A 241 11.37 1.66 4.12
N TYR A 242 11.22 0.72 3.19
CA TYR A 242 10.46 -0.50 3.41
C TYR A 242 11.04 -1.34 4.55
N ALA A 243 12.38 -1.44 4.65
CA ALA A 243 13.05 -2.11 5.76
C ALA A 243 12.73 -1.44 7.10
N ALA A 244 12.80 -0.11 7.16
CA ALA A 244 12.46 0.67 8.35
C ALA A 244 10.97 0.54 8.71
N TRP A 245 10.07 0.63 7.73
CA TRP A 245 8.63 0.50 7.94
C TRP A 245 8.22 -0.90 8.43
N ALA A 246 8.94 -1.94 8.02
CA ALA A 246 8.68 -3.31 8.47
C ALA A 246 9.08 -3.58 9.93
N GLU A 247 9.84 -2.67 10.59
CA GLU A 247 10.32 -2.82 11.96
C GLU A 247 9.37 -2.25 13.03
N ASN A 248 8.04 -2.31 12.81
CA ASN A 248 7.02 -1.68 13.66
C ASN A 248 7.23 -0.16 13.76
N TYR A 249 7.27 0.47 12.61
CA TYR A 249 7.58 1.89 12.45
C TYR A 249 6.75 2.81 13.33
N GLN A 250 7.43 3.78 13.93
CA GLN A 250 6.83 4.83 14.76
C GLN A 250 7.64 6.11 14.64
N GLU A 251 6.94 7.22 14.55
CA GLU A 251 7.45 8.57 14.74
C GLU A 251 7.03 9.07 16.14
N ASP A 252 7.61 10.16 16.60
CA ASP A 252 7.12 10.83 17.81
C ASP A 252 5.80 11.55 17.52
N GLN A 253 4.75 10.75 17.33
CA GLN A 253 3.43 11.19 16.91
C GLN A 253 2.34 10.46 17.69
N VAL A 254 1.24 11.16 17.95
CA VAL A 254 -0.03 10.62 18.46
C VAL A 254 -1.16 10.97 17.50
N THR A 255 -1.95 9.98 17.10
CA THR A 255 -3.17 10.21 16.31
C THR A 255 -4.41 10.09 17.20
N ILE A 256 -5.25 11.12 17.17
CA ILE A 256 -6.57 11.16 17.81
C ILE A 256 -7.62 11.00 16.72
N ALA A 257 -8.34 9.88 16.72
CA ALA A 257 -9.35 9.56 15.73
C ALA A 257 -10.71 9.43 16.40
N TYR A 258 -11.67 10.25 16.01
CA TYR A 258 -12.97 10.29 16.68
C TYR A 258 -14.13 10.59 15.72
N ASP A 259 -15.34 10.34 16.18
CA ASP A 259 -16.56 10.92 15.61
C ASP A 259 -17.47 11.44 16.72
N THR A 260 -18.45 12.26 16.37
CA THR A 260 -19.29 12.99 17.33
C THR A 260 -20.72 13.19 16.79
N MET A 261 -21.68 13.28 17.70
CA MET A 261 -23.07 13.67 17.35
C MET A 261 -23.34 15.15 17.66
N TRP A 262 -22.98 15.59 18.86
CA TRP A 262 -23.33 16.90 19.43
C TRP A 262 -22.11 17.62 19.99
N GLU A 263 -20.95 17.45 19.38
CA GLU A 263 -19.66 18.10 19.66
C GLU A 263 -19.05 17.79 21.05
N GLY A 264 -19.69 17.00 21.91
CA GLY A 264 -19.11 16.63 23.21
C GLY A 264 -17.79 15.85 23.05
N THR A 265 -17.78 14.84 22.17
CA THR A 265 -16.57 14.05 21.88
C THR A 265 -15.50 14.91 21.22
N THR A 266 -15.86 15.86 20.38
CA THR A 266 -14.93 16.84 19.77
C THR A 266 -14.17 17.66 20.83
N LYS A 267 -14.89 18.13 21.86
CA LYS A 267 -14.27 18.92 22.95
C LYS A 267 -13.21 18.10 23.70
N ILE A 268 -13.50 16.84 24.00
CA ILE A 268 -12.54 15.94 24.65
C ILE A 268 -11.32 15.71 23.75
N ALA A 269 -11.53 15.43 22.45
CA ALA A 269 -10.44 15.20 21.48
C ALA A 269 -9.47 16.37 21.44
N HIS A 270 -9.98 17.60 21.36
CA HIS A 270 -9.15 18.81 21.36
C HIS A 270 -8.44 19.04 22.67
N LYS A 271 -9.10 18.79 23.82
CA LYS A 271 -8.46 18.91 25.13
C LYS A 271 -7.33 17.89 25.33
N ILE A 272 -7.49 16.66 24.82
CA ILE A 272 -6.41 15.67 24.81
C ILE A 272 -5.24 16.18 23.94
N ALA A 273 -5.50 16.74 22.77
CA ALA A 273 -4.47 17.29 21.90
C ALA A 273 -3.71 18.45 22.56
N GLU A 274 -4.41 19.40 23.19
CA GLU A 274 -3.82 20.49 23.95
C GLU A 274 -2.91 19.98 25.08
N GLU A 275 -3.36 18.95 25.80
CA GLU A 275 -2.63 18.37 26.92
C GLU A 275 -1.40 17.59 26.46
N ILE A 276 -1.48 16.84 25.34
CA ILE A 276 -0.30 16.19 24.74
C ILE A 276 0.76 17.25 24.40
N HIS A 277 0.34 18.33 23.75
CA HIS A 277 1.26 19.42 23.41
C HIS A 277 1.86 20.07 24.67
N ARG A 278 1.08 20.22 25.73
CA ARG A 278 1.57 20.78 27.01
C ARG A 278 2.60 19.89 27.70
N GLN A 279 2.39 18.53 27.70
CA GLN A 279 3.32 17.59 28.35
C GLN A 279 4.52 17.23 27.48
N SER A 280 4.35 17.21 26.14
CA SER A 280 5.38 16.85 25.18
C SER A 280 5.28 17.76 23.94
N PRO A 281 5.84 18.98 23.99
CA PRO A 281 5.71 19.97 22.92
C PRO A 281 6.24 19.53 21.55
N ASP A 282 7.21 18.61 21.53
CA ASP A 282 7.84 18.11 20.30
C ASP A 282 7.04 16.95 19.67
N THR A 283 6.09 16.34 20.40
CA THR A 283 5.25 15.27 19.87
C THR A 283 4.24 15.82 18.86
N VAL A 284 4.26 15.30 17.65
CA VAL A 284 3.28 15.64 16.61
C VAL A 284 1.91 15.08 16.99
N VAL A 285 0.89 15.94 16.99
CA VAL A 285 -0.49 15.52 17.25
C VAL A 285 -1.34 15.67 15.99
N LYS A 286 -1.96 14.58 15.57
CA LYS A 286 -2.92 14.53 14.46
C LYS A 286 -4.31 14.27 14.99
N VAL A 287 -5.28 15.12 14.62
CA VAL A 287 -6.67 15.03 15.09
C VAL A 287 -7.60 14.87 13.89
N PHE A 288 -8.38 13.79 13.86
CA PHE A 288 -9.28 13.48 12.76
C PHE A 288 -10.69 13.18 13.24
N ASN A 289 -11.67 13.86 12.64
CA ASN A 289 -13.03 13.38 12.66
C ASN A 289 -13.18 12.35 11.52
N ILE A 290 -13.39 11.08 11.90
CA ILE A 290 -13.38 9.92 10.97
C ILE A 290 -14.47 10.03 9.89
N SER A 291 -15.63 10.62 10.22
CA SER A 291 -16.72 10.79 9.24
C SER A 291 -16.45 11.87 8.20
N LYS A 292 -15.39 12.67 8.37
CA LYS A 292 -15.03 13.79 7.49
C LYS A 292 -13.64 13.64 6.85
N ALA A 293 -12.82 12.73 7.38
CA ALA A 293 -11.46 12.50 6.91
C ALA A 293 -11.40 11.27 6.00
N ASP A 294 -10.42 11.26 5.10
CA ASP A 294 -10.11 10.06 4.32
C ASP A 294 -9.61 8.93 5.21
N LYS A 295 -10.24 7.76 5.11
CA LYS A 295 -9.95 6.62 5.99
C LYS A 295 -8.51 6.11 5.86
N ASN A 296 -7.94 6.12 4.64
CA ASN A 296 -6.59 5.62 4.38
C ASN A 296 -5.52 6.63 4.82
N ASP A 297 -5.80 7.93 4.69
CA ASP A 297 -4.92 8.98 5.24
C ASP A 297 -4.88 8.88 6.77
N VAL A 298 -6.02 8.68 7.45
CA VAL A 298 -6.04 8.46 8.91
C VAL A 298 -5.26 7.20 9.29
N MET A 299 -5.40 6.09 8.55
CA MET A 299 -4.62 4.86 8.80
C MET A 299 -3.13 5.06 8.59
N THR A 300 -2.74 5.87 7.61
CA THR A 300 -1.33 6.24 7.39
C THR A 300 -0.76 6.99 8.59
N GLU A 301 -1.52 7.93 9.16
CA GLU A 301 -1.08 8.64 10.36
C GLU A 301 -1.05 7.73 11.60
N VAL A 302 -1.97 6.76 11.72
CA VAL A 302 -1.90 5.71 12.75
C VAL A 302 -0.66 4.84 12.58
N PHE A 303 -0.33 4.46 11.35
CA PHE A 303 0.90 3.70 11.05
C PHE A 303 2.15 4.43 11.55
N LYS A 304 2.22 5.74 11.36
CA LYS A 304 3.33 6.60 11.81
C LYS A 304 3.37 6.80 13.32
N SER A 305 2.22 6.73 13.99
CA SER A 305 2.09 7.10 15.41
C SER A 305 2.66 6.05 16.37
N LYS A 306 3.25 6.50 17.48
CA LYS A 306 3.61 5.65 18.65
C LYS A 306 2.39 5.28 19.49
N ALA A 307 1.34 6.12 19.47
CA ALA A 307 0.11 5.89 20.20
C ALA A 307 -1.10 6.47 19.46
N ILE A 308 -2.30 5.96 19.79
CA ILE A 308 -3.57 6.46 19.26
C ILE A 308 -4.56 6.72 20.38
N VAL A 309 -5.48 7.65 20.16
CA VAL A 309 -6.62 7.88 21.06
C VAL A 309 -7.90 7.83 20.22
N VAL A 310 -8.85 6.98 20.60
CA VAL A 310 -10.07 6.76 19.80
C VAL A 310 -11.30 7.17 20.58
N GLY A 311 -12.16 7.98 19.92
CA GLY A 311 -13.35 8.55 20.53
C GLY A 311 -14.65 8.29 19.79
N SER A 312 -15.72 7.98 20.57
CA SER A 312 -17.09 7.90 20.05
C SER A 312 -18.11 8.16 21.17
N PRO A 313 -19.19 8.89 20.89
CA PRO A 313 -20.33 8.90 21.83
C PRO A 313 -21.00 7.52 21.87
N THR A 314 -21.75 7.26 22.94
CA THR A 314 -22.59 6.07 23.03
C THR A 314 -23.84 6.24 22.19
N VAL A 315 -24.08 5.30 21.29
CA VAL A 315 -25.26 5.20 20.43
C VAL A 315 -25.78 3.77 20.46
N SER A 316 -27.05 3.59 20.82
CA SER A 316 -27.70 2.26 20.88
C SER A 316 -26.84 1.21 21.62
N ASN A 317 -26.34 1.57 22.81
CA ASN A 317 -25.43 0.77 23.66
C ASN A 317 -24.09 0.38 22.98
N SER A 318 -23.67 1.12 21.95
CA SER A 318 -22.44 0.85 21.17
C SER A 318 -21.77 2.17 20.79
N ILE A 319 -21.08 2.17 19.65
CA ILE A 319 -20.33 3.29 19.06
C ILE A 319 -20.94 3.70 17.72
N LEU A 320 -20.59 4.87 17.21
CA LEU A 320 -20.99 5.30 15.86
C LEU A 320 -20.50 4.33 14.77
N SER A 321 -21.31 4.13 13.74
CA SER A 321 -20.99 3.21 12.64
C SER A 321 -19.74 3.58 11.87
N SER A 322 -19.46 4.87 11.71
CA SER A 322 -18.22 5.40 11.13
C SER A 322 -16.99 4.89 11.89
N VAL A 323 -17.01 4.99 13.22
CA VAL A 323 -15.92 4.51 14.09
C VAL A 323 -15.84 2.98 14.08
N ALA A 324 -17.00 2.28 14.07
CA ALA A 324 -17.04 0.82 14.05
C ALA A 324 -16.41 0.24 12.77
N GLY A 325 -16.74 0.78 11.60
CA GLY A 325 -16.17 0.39 10.32
C GLY A 325 -14.68 0.71 10.21
N TRP A 326 -14.28 1.89 10.71
CA TRP A 326 -12.87 2.29 10.72
C TRP A 326 -12.03 1.37 11.65
N LEU A 327 -12.56 0.97 12.80
CA LEU A 327 -11.88 0.02 13.72
C LEU A 327 -11.76 -1.39 13.12
N GLU A 328 -12.71 -1.82 12.31
CA GLU A 328 -12.60 -3.09 11.59
C GLU A 328 -11.46 -3.05 10.56
N PHE A 329 -11.32 -1.95 9.84
CA PHE A 329 -10.19 -1.73 8.94
C PHE A 329 -8.86 -1.66 9.71
N LEU A 330 -8.81 -0.92 10.82
CA LEU A 330 -7.65 -0.84 11.70
C LEU A 330 -7.13 -2.23 12.13
N LYS A 331 -8.05 -3.13 12.51
CA LYS A 331 -7.73 -4.49 12.91
C LYS A 331 -7.07 -5.30 11.79
N GLN A 332 -7.49 -5.12 10.53
CA GLN A 332 -6.95 -5.82 9.37
C GLN A 332 -5.48 -5.47 9.12
N LEU A 333 -5.06 -4.25 9.42
CA LEU A 333 -3.70 -3.76 9.19
C LEU A 333 -2.66 -4.29 10.19
N LYS A 334 -3.10 -4.87 11.32
CA LYS A 334 -2.25 -5.58 12.30
C LYS A 334 -1.07 -4.75 12.82
N PHE A 335 -1.30 -3.47 13.08
CA PHE A 335 -0.29 -2.62 13.72
C PHE A 335 0.13 -3.21 15.07
N LYS A 336 1.40 -3.03 15.43
CA LYS A 336 1.98 -3.61 16.66
C LYS A 336 2.78 -2.60 17.43
N LYS A 337 2.94 -2.87 18.74
CA LYS A 337 3.76 -2.07 19.67
C LYS A 337 3.31 -0.60 19.74
N LYS A 338 2.00 -0.37 19.66
CA LYS A 338 1.41 0.96 19.77
C LYS A 338 0.47 0.98 20.97
N LYS A 339 0.53 2.06 21.75
CA LYS A 339 -0.41 2.29 22.82
C LYS A 339 -1.74 2.83 22.29
N ALA A 340 -2.81 2.60 23.06
CA ALA A 340 -4.10 3.17 22.74
C ALA A 340 -4.87 3.60 23.99
N ALA A 341 -5.68 4.67 23.85
CA ALA A 341 -6.66 5.11 24.84
C ALA A 341 -8.02 5.29 24.19
N ALA A 342 -9.08 5.23 24.99
CA ALA A 342 -10.45 5.44 24.54
C ALA A 342 -11.12 6.59 25.29
N PHE A 343 -12.02 7.31 24.62
CA PHE A 343 -12.85 8.34 25.23
C PHE A 343 -14.22 8.44 24.59
N GLY A 344 -15.18 9.08 25.29
CA GLY A 344 -16.49 9.31 24.71
C GLY A 344 -17.48 9.96 25.64
N CYS A 345 -18.58 10.45 25.05
CA CYS A 345 -19.71 11.02 25.76
C CYS A 345 -20.90 10.07 25.74
N TYR A 346 -21.81 10.19 26.71
CA TYR A 346 -23.03 9.42 26.77
C TYR A 346 -24.16 10.19 27.47
N GLY A 347 -25.42 9.79 27.22
CA GLY A 347 -26.59 10.40 27.91
C GLY A 347 -27.02 9.66 29.14
N TRP A 348 -27.02 8.29 29.14
CA TRP A 348 -27.58 7.52 30.28
C TRP A 348 -26.89 6.19 30.56
N SER A 349 -26.19 5.54 29.64
CA SER A 349 -25.62 4.20 29.87
C SER A 349 -24.09 4.10 29.66
N GLY A 350 -23.54 4.69 28.59
CA GLY A 350 -22.11 4.97 28.46
C GLY A 350 -21.23 3.76 28.11
N GLU A 351 -21.65 2.91 27.18
CA GLU A 351 -20.93 1.70 26.76
C GLU A 351 -19.80 1.96 25.81
N SER A 352 -19.82 3.08 25.07
CA SER A 352 -18.89 3.35 23.95
C SER A 352 -17.42 3.16 24.31
N VAL A 353 -16.99 3.71 25.44
CA VAL A 353 -15.58 3.63 25.87
C VAL A 353 -15.14 2.19 26.08
N LYS A 354 -15.97 1.38 26.75
CA LYS A 354 -15.70 -0.06 26.98
C LYS A 354 -15.66 -0.83 25.66
N VAL A 355 -16.57 -0.51 24.72
CA VAL A 355 -16.59 -1.11 23.38
C VAL A 355 -15.34 -0.74 22.61
N LEU A 356 -14.91 0.53 22.65
CA LEU A 356 -13.68 1.01 22.01
C LEU A 356 -12.44 0.28 22.56
N GLN A 357 -12.30 0.20 23.90
CA GLN A 357 -11.18 -0.50 24.55
C GLN A 357 -11.11 -1.97 24.08
N ALA A 358 -12.24 -2.69 24.10
CA ALA A 358 -12.28 -4.07 23.65
C ALA A 358 -11.87 -4.24 22.18
N LYS A 359 -12.33 -3.34 21.29
CA LYS A 359 -11.98 -3.38 19.87
C LYS A 359 -10.49 -3.01 19.61
N LEU A 360 -9.93 -2.09 20.39
CA LEU A 360 -8.51 -1.73 20.30
C LEU A 360 -7.61 -2.88 20.78
N VAL A 361 -7.98 -3.58 21.85
CA VAL A 361 -7.28 -4.81 22.29
C VAL A 361 -7.35 -5.88 21.19
N ASP A 362 -8.52 -6.10 20.59
CA ASP A 362 -8.69 -7.07 19.49
C ASP A 362 -7.89 -6.68 18.24
N ALA A 363 -7.69 -5.38 18.01
CA ALA A 363 -6.81 -4.88 16.94
C ALA A 363 -5.30 -4.96 17.27
N GLY A 364 -4.92 -5.39 18.47
CA GLY A 364 -3.54 -5.65 18.88
C GLY A 364 -2.81 -4.47 19.50
N PHE A 365 -3.52 -3.45 19.98
CA PHE A 365 -2.95 -2.30 20.67
C PHE A 365 -2.77 -2.58 22.19
N GLU A 366 -1.79 -1.92 22.78
CA GLU A 366 -1.60 -1.87 24.24
C GLU A 366 -2.53 -0.78 24.82
N VAL A 367 -3.75 -1.18 25.19
CA VAL A 367 -4.74 -0.24 25.71
C VAL A 367 -4.42 0.11 27.16
N ILE A 368 -4.28 1.40 27.45
CA ILE A 368 -4.07 1.90 28.83
C ILE A 368 -5.39 1.86 29.60
N ASP A 369 -5.30 1.82 30.92
CA ASP A 369 -6.48 1.76 31.83
C ASP A 369 -7.24 3.08 31.87
N GLU A 370 -6.53 4.21 31.79
CA GLU A 370 -7.09 5.54 31.80
C GLU A 370 -7.94 5.79 30.56
N ASN A 371 -9.12 6.36 30.78
CA ASN A 371 -10.08 6.70 29.74
C ASN A 371 -10.91 7.91 30.17
N ILE A 372 -11.58 8.57 29.23
CA ILE A 372 -12.50 9.68 29.54
C ILE A 372 -13.92 9.26 29.16
N ARG A 373 -14.82 9.34 30.13
CA ARG A 373 -16.22 8.95 29.98
C ARG A 373 -17.12 10.04 30.54
N SER A 374 -17.54 10.97 29.67
CA SER A 374 -18.28 12.17 30.05
C SER A 374 -19.79 11.97 29.92
N LEU A 375 -20.54 12.39 30.95
CA LEU A 375 -22.01 12.40 30.96
C LEU A 375 -22.50 13.70 30.26
N TRP A 376 -23.22 13.57 29.15
CA TRP A 376 -23.71 14.66 28.29
C TRP A 376 -22.56 15.49 27.67
N ASN A 377 -22.39 16.72 28.13
CA ASN A 377 -21.29 17.60 27.73
C ASN A 377 -20.14 17.51 28.73
N PRO A 378 -18.90 17.37 28.26
CA PRO A 378 -17.73 17.35 29.14
C PRO A 378 -17.62 18.65 29.95
N ASP A 379 -17.27 18.52 31.21
CA ASP A 379 -17.03 19.61 32.14
C ASP A 379 -15.60 19.59 32.72
N ASP A 380 -15.31 20.46 33.66
CA ASP A 380 -13.98 20.60 34.26
C ASP A 380 -13.55 19.31 34.98
N GLN A 381 -14.47 18.54 35.59
CA GLN A 381 -14.16 17.27 36.26
C GLN A 381 -13.73 16.17 35.27
N ASP A 382 -14.34 16.16 34.09
CA ASP A 382 -13.93 15.29 32.99
C ASP A 382 -12.54 15.68 32.46
N PHE A 383 -12.31 16.97 32.30
CA PHE A 383 -11.02 17.50 31.79
C PHE A 383 -9.88 17.29 32.79
N ASP A 384 -10.13 17.30 34.11
CA ASP A 384 -9.13 17.02 35.13
C ASP A 384 -8.54 15.59 35.06
N GLN A 385 -9.20 14.67 34.36
CA GLN A 385 -8.70 13.30 34.12
C GLN A 385 -7.72 13.22 32.95
N ILE A 386 -7.75 14.17 32.02
CA ILE A 386 -6.94 14.16 30.79
C ILE A 386 -5.43 14.14 31.05
N PRO A 387 -4.86 14.93 32.00
CA PRO A 387 -3.43 14.86 32.28
C PRO A 387 -2.92 13.48 32.66
N GLY A 388 -3.69 12.71 33.42
CA GLY A 388 -3.38 11.33 33.80
C GLY A 388 -3.34 10.41 32.60
N LEU A 389 -4.38 10.46 31.74
CA LEU A 389 -4.46 9.70 30.49
C LEU A 389 -3.26 10.00 29.60
N VAL A 390 -2.94 11.27 29.37
CA VAL A 390 -1.82 11.66 28.50
C VAL A 390 -0.49 11.18 29.07
N THR A 391 -0.28 11.32 30.39
CA THR A 391 0.95 10.84 31.04
C THR A 391 1.14 9.31 30.85
N SER A 392 0.09 8.52 30.97
CA SER A 392 0.15 7.06 30.77
C SER A 392 0.32 6.69 29.28
N LEU A 393 -0.27 7.46 28.39
CA LEU A 393 -0.16 7.25 26.94
C LEU A 393 1.27 7.52 26.41
N LEU A 394 1.93 8.56 26.95
CA LEU A 394 3.25 9.02 26.48
C LEU A 394 4.43 8.26 27.12
N LYS A 395 4.23 7.54 28.24
CA LYS A 395 5.25 6.68 28.86
C LYS A 395 5.56 5.47 27.95
#